data_06a6474c673c5e2ab722b9c5c8954810
#
_entry.id   06a6474c673c5e2ab722b9c5c8954810
#
_cell.length_a   1.000
_cell.length_b   1.000
_cell.length_c   1.000
_cell.angle_alpha   90.00
_cell.angle_beta   90.00
_cell.angle_gamma   90.00
#
_symmetry.space_group_name_H-M   'P 1'
#
loop_
_entity.id
_entity.type
_entity.pdbx_description
1 polymer ?
#
loop_
_entity_poly.entity_id
_entity_poly.type
_entity_poly.pdbx_seq_one_letter_code
_entity_poly.pdbx_strand_id
1 'polypeptide(L)'
;MHVTLAITLGLTGAVCWGGADFAARFASRRVGAFRTLFFMQFFGFVVLSAYLKFRGGFFDGIAPGWQPWALAALAGVINMIASLSLYYSFQIGVMSVVAPVSSAYPALTVALAVASGERITVLRGAGLAVTLVGVILAATSFAPDAGHPSK
;
A
#
# COMPACT_ATOMS: atom_id res chain seq x y z
N MET A 1 -0.45 12.51 -24.57
CA MET A 1 0.37 11.29 -24.36
C MET A 1 0.68 11.04 -22.88
N HIS A 2 1.06 12.07 -22.08
CA HIS A 2 1.41 11.89 -20.67
C HIS A 2 0.25 11.46 -19.75
N VAL A 3 -0.97 11.96 -19.98
CA VAL A 3 -2.14 11.64 -19.15
C VAL A 3 -2.57 10.17 -19.32
N THR A 4 -2.61 9.68 -20.55
CA THR A 4 -2.97 8.27 -20.82
C THR A 4 -1.95 7.31 -20.19
N LEU A 5 -0.65 7.63 -20.31
CA LEU A 5 0.41 6.84 -19.71
C LEU A 5 0.29 6.83 -18.17
N ALA A 6 0.02 7.98 -17.55
CA ALA A 6 -0.16 8.07 -16.10
C ALA A 6 -1.36 7.24 -15.62
N ILE A 7 -2.48 7.30 -16.34
CA ILE A 7 -3.67 6.48 -16.03
C ILE A 7 -3.35 4.99 -16.15
N THR A 8 -2.72 4.58 -17.26
CA THR A 8 -2.37 3.17 -17.48
C THR A 8 -1.43 2.63 -16.40
N LEU A 9 -0.39 3.39 -16.07
CA LEU A 9 0.55 3.02 -15.00
C LEU A 9 -0.14 2.97 -13.63
N GLY A 10 -1.03 3.93 -13.35
CA GLY A 10 -1.80 3.94 -12.10
C GLY A 10 -2.73 2.73 -11.97
N LEU A 11 -3.48 2.39 -13.02
CA LEU A 11 -4.36 1.23 -13.04
C LEU A 11 -3.57 -0.09 -12.92
N THR A 12 -2.47 -0.20 -13.66
CA THR A 12 -1.58 -1.37 -13.56
C THR A 12 -1.04 -1.52 -12.15
N GLY A 13 -0.57 -0.42 -11.54
CA GLY A 13 -0.11 -0.41 -10.15
C GLY A 13 -1.20 -0.85 -9.18
N ALA A 14 -2.44 -0.35 -9.34
CA ALA A 14 -3.56 -0.72 -8.49
C ALA A 14 -3.90 -2.22 -8.58
N VAL A 15 -3.91 -2.79 -9.80
CA VAL A 15 -4.14 -4.23 -9.99
C VAL A 15 -3.02 -5.07 -9.37
N CYS A 16 -1.76 -4.68 -9.60
CA CYS A 16 -0.61 -5.37 -9.01
C CYS A 16 -0.64 -5.32 -7.48
N TRP A 17 -0.96 -4.16 -6.90
CA TRP A 17 -1.04 -3.99 -5.45
C TRP A 17 -2.18 -4.79 -4.84
N GLY A 18 -3.38 -4.70 -5.41
CA GLY A 18 -4.53 -5.49 -4.96
C GLY A 18 -4.31 -7.01 -5.06
N GLY A 19 -3.66 -7.46 -6.13
CA GLY A 19 -3.24 -8.86 -6.30
C GLY A 19 -2.22 -9.30 -5.26
N ALA A 20 -1.26 -8.43 -4.93
CA ALA A 20 -0.26 -8.69 -3.89
C ALA A 20 -0.91 -8.80 -2.50
N ASP A 21 -1.84 -7.90 -2.14
CA ASP A 21 -2.56 -7.94 -0.87
C ASP A 21 -3.45 -9.19 -0.76
N PHE A 22 -4.11 -9.57 -1.86
CA PHE A 22 -4.88 -10.81 -1.92
C PHE A 22 -4.00 -12.04 -1.68
N ALA A 23 -2.86 -12.15 -2.35
CA ALA A 23 -1.90 -13.22 -2.16
C ALA A 23 -1.32 -13.22 -0.73
N ALA A 24 -0.99 -12.04 -0.20
CA ALA A 24 -0.46 -11.86 1.15
C ALA A 24 -1.43 -12.36 2.23
N ARG A 25 -2.74 -12.18 2.03
CA ARG A 25 -3.76 -12.73 2.93
C ARG A 25 -3.68 -14.26 3.03
N PHE A 26 -3.65 -14.95 1.89
CA PHE A 26 -3.55 -16.42 1.90
C PHE A 26 -2.26 -16.90 2.54
N ALA A 27 -1.14 -16.26 2.21
CA ALA A 27 0.15 -16.57 2.80
C ALA A 27 0.15 -16.31 4.31
N SER A 28 -0.33 -15.14 4.76
CA SER A 28 -0.36 -14.78 6.18
C SER A 28 -1.21 -15.72 7.03
N ARG A 29 -2.31 -16.24 6.47
CA ARG A 29 -3.16 -17.24 7.15
C ARG A 29 -2.52 -18.63 7.22
N ARG A 30 -1.66 -18.98 6.26
CA ARG A 30 -1.04 -20.32 6.21
C ARG A 30 0.30 -20.37 6.97
N VAL A 31 1.14 -19.37 6.80
CA VAL A 31 2.51 -19.38 7.34
C VAL A 31 2.76 -18.29 8.40
N GLY A 32 1.77 -17.44 8.65
CA GLY A 32 1.83 -16.34 9.60
C GLY A 32 2.28 -15.02 8.97
N ALA A 33 1.83 -13.91 9.57
CA ALA A 33 2.08 -12.56 9.07
C ALA A 33 3.58 -12.23 8.98
N PHE A 34 4.35 -12.54 10.03
CA PHE A 34 5.78 -12.24 10.08
C PHE A 34 6.57 -12.95 8.97
N ARG A 35 6.34 -14.26 8.78
CA ARG A 35 7.05 -15.02 7.74
C ARG A 35 6.69 -14.53 6.35
N THR A 36 5.41 -14.25 6.10
CA THR A 36 4.95 -13.72 4.83
C THR A 36 5.64 -12.39 4.52
N LEU A 37 5.66 -11.47 5.49
CA LEU A 37 6.33 -10.18 5.33
C LEU A 37 7.83 -10.35 5.11
N PHE A 38 8.48 -11.21 5.88
CA PHE A 38 9.91 -11.47 5.74
C PHE A 38 10.27 -11.94 4.33
N PHE A 39 9.58 -12.95 3.81
CA PHE A 39 9.85 -13.45 2.46
C PHE A 39 9.56 -12.39 1.40
N MET A 40 8.48 -11.64 1.53
CA MET A 40 8.12 -10.58 0.59
C MET A 40 9.19 -9.48 0.54
N GLN A 41 9.67 -9.04 1.70
CA GLN A 41 10.74 -8.04 1.78
C GLN A 41 12.07 -8.60 1.27
N PHE A 42 12.39 -9.85 1.57
CA PHE A 42 13.61 -10.52 1.11
C PHE A 42 13.64 -10.62 -0.43
N PHE A 43 12.57 -11.14 -1.03
CA PHE A 43 12.51 -11.25 -2.49
C PHE A 43 12.47 -9.86 -3.15
N GLY A 44 11.75 -8.89 -2.59
CA GLY A 44 11.75 -7.51 -3.06
C GLY A 44 13.15 -6.89 -3.03
N PHE A 45 13.88 -7.11 -1.95
CA PHE A 45 15.27 -6.65 -1.82
C PHE A 45 16.19 -7.30 -2.87
N VAL A 46 16.10 -8.62 -3.07
CA VAL A 46 16.91 -9.34 -4.06
C VAL A 46 16.63 -8.83 -5.47
N VAL A 47 15.35 -8.71 -5.85
CA VAL A 47 14.95 -8.24 -7.18
C VAL A 47 15.40 -6.80 -7.42
N LEU A 48 15.18 -5.91 -6.44
CA LEU A 48 15.59 -4.51 -6.56
C LEU A 48 17.12 -4.38 -6.63
N SER A 49 17.84 -5.12 -5.80
CA SER A 49 19.31 -5.12 -5.80
C SER A 49 19.88 -5.63 -7.13
N ALA A 50 19.30 -6.71 -7.67
CA ALA A 50 19.68 -7.21 -8.98
C ALA A 50 19.42 -6.17 -10.07
N TYR A 51 18.23 -5.56 -10.08
CA TYR A 51 17.88 -4.51 -11.05
C TYR A 51 18.86 -3.33 -11.00
N LEU A 52 19.16 -2.82 -9.81
CA LEU A 52 20.09 -1.70 -9.63
C LEU A 52 21.52 -2.06 -10.07
N LYS A 53 21.96 -3.29 -9.77
CA LYS A 53 23.25 -3.79 -10.22
C LYS A 53 23.35 -3.84 -11.76
N PHE A 54 22.30 -4.32 -12.44
CA PHE A 54 22.29 -4.38 -13.91
C PHE A 54 22.23 -3.00 -14.55
N ARG A 55 21.62 -2.02 -13.89
CA ARG A 55 21.61 -0.62 -14.37
C ARG A 55 22.91 0.15 -14.09
N GLY A 56 23.81 -0.39 -13.30
CA GLY A 56 25.08 0.26 -12.96
C GLY A 56 24.98 1.42 -12.00
N GLY A 57 23.82 1.63 -11.34
CA GLY A 57 23.53 2.82 -10.53
C GLY A 57 23.24 2.54 -9.05
N PHE A 58 23.94 1.61 -8.41
CA PHE A 58 23.65 1.22 -7.03
C PHE A 58 23.79 2.36 -6.01
N PHE A 59 24.70 3.31 -6.29
CA PHE A 59 24.96 4.46 -5.43
C PHE A 59 24.76 5.82 -6.12
N ASP A 60 24.28 5.81 -7.38
CA ASP A 60 24.06 7.05 -8.12
C ASP A 60 22.89 7.83 -7.52
N GLY A 61 23.12 9.11 -7.28
CA GLY A 61 22.09 10.01 -6.75
C GLY A 61 21.87 9.97 -5.25
N ILE A 62 22.67 9.21 -4.47
CA ILE A 62 22.61 9.27 -3.02
C ILE A 62 23.29 10.57 -2.55
N ALA A 63 22.54 11.42 -1.88
CA ALA A 63 23.08 12.65 -1.32
C ALA A 63 24.17 12.33 -0.27
N PRO A 64 25.29 13.08 -0.27
CA PRO A 64 26.35 12.88 0.72
C PRO A 64 25.86 13.23 2.13
N GLY A 65 26.34 12.48 3.12
CA GLY A 65 26.02 12.71 4.51
C GLY A 65 25.22 11.58 5.18
N TRP A 66 25.06 11.67 6.47
CA TRP A 66 24.34 10.65 7.27
C TRP A 66 22.82 10.83 7.31
N GLN A 67 22.35 12.06 7.05
CA GLN A 67 20.93 12.41 7.15
C GLN A 67 20.02 11.59 6.22
N PRO A 68 20.33 11.39 4.91
CA PRO A 68 19.52 10.57 4.04
C PRO A 68 19.40 9.12 4.53
N TRP A 69 20.47 8.58 5.06
CA TRP A 69 20.48 7.21 5.61
C TRP A 69 19.66 7.09 6.87
N ALA A 70 19.73 8.07 7.77
CA ALA A 70 18.91 8.11 8.98
C ALA A 70 17.43 8.22 8.65
N LEU A 71 17.05 9.09 7.71
CA LEU A 71 15.68 9.22 7.24
C LEU A 71 15.18 7.95 6.56
N ALA A 72 16.00 7.33 5.71
CA ALA A 72 15.66 6.06 5.07
C ALA A 72 15.47 4.93 6.09
N ALA A 73 16.34 4.85 7.10
CA ALA A 73 16.22 3.87 8.18
C ALA A 73 14.94 4.10 9.00
N LEU A 74 14.64 5.34 9.37
CA LEU A 74 13.43 5.69 10.10
C LEU A 74 12.17 5.35 9.28
N ALA A 75 12.13 5.74 8.01
CA ALA A 75 11.03 5.41 7.12
C ALA A 75 10.87 3.90 6.94
N GLY A 76 11.97 3.15 6.83
CA GLY A 76 11.99 1.70 6.75
C GLY A 76 11.40 1.03 8.00
N VAL A 77 11.77 1.50 9.18
CA VAL A 77 11.23 0.99 10.45
C VAL A 77 9.72 1.25 10.55
N ILE A 78 9.29 2.47 10.26
CA ILE A 78 7.86 2.83 10.28
C ILE A 78 7.08 1.98 9.27
N ASN A 79 7.61 1.84 8.06
CA ASN A 79 6.99 1.02 7.02
C ASN A 79 6.92 -0.46 7.42
N MET A 80 7.95 -0.99 8.08
CA MET A 80 7.95 -2.38 8.56
C MET A 80 6.88 -2.61 9.62
N ILE A 81 6.73 -1.70 10.57
CA ILE A 81 5.70 -1.77 11.62
C ILE A 81 4.30 -1.70 10.99
N ALA A 82 4.08 -0.77 10.07
CA ALA A 82 2.81 -0.61 9.36
C ALA A 82 2.45 -1.86 8.54
N SER A 83 3.41 -2.39 7.79
CA SER A 83 3.23 -3.60 6.96
C SER A 83 2.96 -4.84 7.83
N LEU A 84 3.67 -4.99 8.95
CA LEU A 84 3.44 -6.09 9.87
C LEU A 84 2.04 -6.02 10.49
N SER A 85 1.60 -4.83 10.88
CA SER A 85 0.25 -4.59 11.40
C SER A 85 -0.82 -4.92 10.36
N LEU A 86 -0.62 -4.54 9.10
CA LEU A 86 -1.51 -4.85 7.99
C LEU A 86 -1.60 -6.37 7.75
N TYR A 87 -0.45 -7.06 7.71
CA TYR A 87 -0.42 -8.51 7.47
C TYR A 87 -1.00 -9.31 8.63
N TYR A 88 -0.79 -8.82 9.86
CA TYR A 88 -1.45 -9.37 11.02
C TYR A 88 -2.99 -9.19 10.94
N SER A 89 -3.44 -8.03 10.49
CA SER A 89 -4.86 -7.78 10.23
C SER A 89 -5.43 -8.70 9.14
N PHE A 90 -4.66 -9.03 8.11
CA PHE A 90 -5.05 -10.02 7.10
C PHE A 90 -5.13 -11.44 7.68
N GLN A 91 -4.29 -11.76 8.64
CA GLN A 91 -4.27 -13.07 9.28
C GLN A 91 -5.52 -13.31 10.13
N ILE A 92 -5.92 -12.33 10.95
CA ILE A 92 -7.01 -12.46 11.92
C ILE A 92 -8.33 -11.82 11.47
N GLY A 93 -8.26 -10.85 10.57
CA GLY A 93 -9.41 -10.04 10.16
C GLY A 93 -10.18 -10.60 8.96
N VAL A 94 -11.31 -9.95 8.70
CA VAL A 94 -12.12 -10.19 7.51
C VAL A 94 -11.64 -9.24 6.42
N MET A 95 -11.29 -9.79 5.24
CA MET A 95 -10.69 -8.99 4.15
C MET A 95 -11.62 -7.88 3.64
N SER A 96 -12.92 -8.12 3.65
CA SER A 96 -13.92 -7.12 3.25
C SER A 96 -13.90 -5.86 4.11
N VAL A 97 -13.32 -5.92 5.32
CA VAL A 97 -13.14 -4.76 6.19
C VAL A 97 -11.70 -4.22 6.11
N VAL A 98 -10.70 -5.12 6.16
CA VAL A 98 -9.29 -4.71 6.20
C VAL A 98 -8.85 -4.05 4.89
N ALA A 99 -9.24 -4.60 3.74
CA ALA A 99 -8.83 -4.07 2.44
C ALA A 99 -9.37 -2.65 2.16
N PRO A 100 -10.67 -2.34 2.37
CA PRO A 100 -11.16 -0.97 2.22
C PRO A 100 -10.51 0.03 3.19
N VAL A 101 -10.30 -0.37 4.44
CA VAL A 101 -9.64 0.51 5.42
C VAL A 101 -8.20 0.79 5.00
N SER A 102 -7.45 -0.22 4.56
CA SER A 102 -6.09 -0.01 4.06
C SER A 102 -6.04 0.82 2.79
N SER A 103 -7.05 0.69 1.91
CA SER A 103 -7.15 1.47 0.67
C SER A 103 -7.54 2.95 0.88
N ALA A 104 -7.92 3.34 2.09
CA ALA A 104 -8.29 4.73 2.41
C ALA A 104 -7.07 5.65 2.66
N TYR A 105 -5.84 5.11 2.72
CA TYR A 105 -4.63 5.92 2.96
C TYR A 105 -4.43 7.09 1.97
N PRO A 106 -4.83 7.03 0.68
CA PRO A 106 -4.69 8.17 -0.21
C PRO A 106 -5.46 9.40 0.26
N ALA A 107 -6.58 9.22 0.97
CA ALA A 107 -7.33 10.33 1.55
C ALA A 107 -6.50 11.08 2.59
N LEU A 108 -5.79 10.35 3.46
CA LEU A 108 -4.89 10.94 4.44
C LEU A 108 -3.72 11.66 3.76
N THR A 109 -3.15 11.05 2.71
CA THR A 109 -2.05 11.66 1.94
C THR A 109 -2.49 12.99 1.32
N VAL A 110 -3.68 13.04 0.74
CA VAL A 110 -4.23 14.27 0.15
C VAL A 110 -4.54 15.32 1.23
N ALA A 111 -5.09 14.90 2.37
CA ALA A 111 -5.35 15.81 3.49
C ALA A 111 -4.04 16.45 3.98
N LEU A 112 -2.97 15.69 4.10
CA LEU A 112 -1.64 16.19 4.47
C LEU A 112 -1.05 17.12 3.40
N ALA A 113 -1.22 16.80 2.11
CA ALA A 113 -0.76 17.64 1.01
C ALA A 113 -1.46 19.01 1.01
N VAL A 114 -2.79 19.02 1.25
CA VAL A 114 -3.55 20.28 1.40
C VAL A 114 -3.09 21.06 2.62
N ALA A 115 -2.89 20.39 3.76
CA ALA A 115 -2.41 21.02 4.97
C ALA A 115 -1.00 21.62 4.80
N SER A 116 -0.19 21.01 3.89
CA SER A 116 1.13 21.53 3.50
C SER A 116 1.08 22.67 2.47
N GLY A 117 -0.12 23.12 2.08
CA GLY A 117 -0.31 24.25 1.15
C GLY A 117 -0.42 23.87 -0.31
N GLU A 118 -0.47 22.58 -0.66
CA GLU A 118 -0.72 22.16 -2.03
C GLU A 118 -2.14 22.52 -2.48
N ARG A 119 -2.26 23.10 -3.67
CA ARG A 119 -3.57 23.41 -4.28
C ARG A 119 -4.08 22.19 -5.04
N ILE A 120 -5.22 21.66 -4.59
CA ILE A 120 -5.89 20.57 -5.31
C ILE A 120 -6.75 21.16 -6.42
N THR A 121 -6.56 20.67 -7.65
CA THR A 121 -7.44 20.99 -8.78
C THR A 121 -8.81 20.35 -8.56
N VAL A 122 -9.87 20.99 -8.98
CA VAL A 122 -11.26 20.45 -8.87
C VAL A 122 -11.36 19.01 -9.40
N LEU A 123 -10.70 18.72 -10.51
CA LEU A 123 -10.68 17.37 -11.09
C LEU A 123 -10.02 16.32 -10.18
N ARG A 124 -8.92 16.69 -9.50
CA ARG A 124 -8.27 15.80 -8.52
C ARG A 124 -9.14 15.59 -7.28
N GLY A 125 -9.79 16.65 -6.80
CA GLY A 125 -10.75 16.58 -5.71
C GLY A 125 -11.94 15.68 -6.02
N ALA A 126 -12.52 15.80 -7.21
CA ALA A 126 -13.61 14.96 -7.67
C ALA A 126 -13.19 13.47 -7.75
N GLY A 127 -12.02 13.19 -8.34
CA GLY A 127 -11.48 11.82 -8.41
C GLY A 127 -11.28 11.21 -7.01
N LEU A 128 -10.76 11.98 -6.05
CA LEU A 128 -10.62 11.54 -4.68
C LEU A 128 -11.98 11.23 -4.03
N ALA A 129 -12.96 12.11 -4.20
CA ALA A 129 -14.31 11.91 -3.66
C ALA A 129 -14.94 10.62 -4.22
N VAL A 130 -14.85 10.38 -5.52
CA VAL A 130 -15.33 9.14 -6.15
C VAL A 130 -14.61 7.91 -5.59
N THR A 131 -13.30 7.98 -5.40
CA THR A 131 -12.52 6.89 -4.82
C THR A 131 -12.97 6.58 -3.38
N LEU A 132 -13.16 7.61 -2.53
CA LEU A 132 -13.62 7.43 -1.16
C LEU A 132 -15.03 6.84 -1.10
N VAL A 133 -15.94 7.30 -1.93
CA VAL A 133 -17.29 6.72 -2.03
C VAL A 133 -17.20 5.25 -2.45
N GLY A 134 -16.37 4.92 -3.44
CA GLY A 134 -16.15 3.53 -3.86
C GLY A 134 -15.62 2.64 -2.73
N VAL A 135 -14.65 3.13 -1.93
CA VAL A 135 -14.10 2.42 -0.78
C VAL A 135 -15.18 2.18 0.29
N ILE A 136 -16.00 3.19 0.60
CA ILE A 136 -17.09 3.07 1.57
C ILE A 136 -18.14 2.06 1.09
N LEU A 137 -18.54 2.14 -0.17
CA LEU A 137 -19.49 1.18 -0.75
C LEU A 137 -18.95 -0.25 -0.74
N ALA A 138 -17.68 -0.44 -1.07
CA ALA A 138 -17.04 -1.75 -1.01
C ALA A 138 -17.03 -2.30 0.44
N ALA A 139 -16.70 -1.46 1.42
CA ALA A 139 -16.67 -1.85 2.82
C ALA A 139 -18.05 -2.26 3.35
N THR A 140 -19.11 -1.55 2.96
CA THR A 140 -20.49 -1.83 3.41
C THR A 140 -21.12 -3.01 2.68
N SER A 141 -20.84 -3.18 1.38
CA SER A 141 -21.43 -4.26 0.57
C SER A 141 -20.92 -5.66 0.91
N PHE A 142 -19.74 -5.76 1.51
CA PHE A 142 -19.11 -7.04 1.88
C PHE A 142 -19.02 -7.27 3.39
N ALA A 143 -19.63 -6.43 4.20
CA ALA A 143 -19.80 -6.72 5.63
C ALA A 143 -20.66 -7.97 5.78
N PRO A 144 -20.18 -9.07 6.39
CA PRO A 144 -21.04 -10.21 6.69
C PRO A 144 -22.15 -9.73 7.62
N ASP A 145 -23.39 -10.13 7.34
CA ASP A 145 -24.49 -9.93 8.27
C ASP A 145 -24.07 -10.49 9.64
N ALA A 146 -23.86 -9.60 10.60
CA ALA A 146 -23.52 -9.94 11.99
C ALA A 146 -24.74 -10.50 12.77
N GLY A 147 -25.63 -11.21 12.09
CA GLY A 147 -26.92 -11.56 12.64
C GLY A 147 -27.52 -12.90 12.25
N HIS A 148 -26.73 -13.99 12.24
CA HIS A 148 -27.37 -15.30 12.46
C HIS A 148 -26.42 -16.21 13.24
N PRO A 149 -26.70 -16.49 14.54
CA PRO A 149 -26.11 -17.63 15.20
C PRO A 149 -26.73 -18.87 14.56
N SER A 150 -25.94 -19.60 13.78
CA SER A 150 -26.31 -20.94 13.34
C SER A 150 -26.49 -21.80 14.58
N LYS A 151 -27.75 -22.25 14.84
CA LYS A 151 -28.06 -23.28 15.79
C LYS A 151 -27.48 -24.62 15.32
#